data_2d2ff626c856a533406f83e60a0de993
#
_entry.id   2d2ff626c856a533406f83e60a0de993
#
_cell.length_a   1.000
_cell.length_b   1.000
_cell.length_c   1.000
_cell.angle_alpha   90.00
_cell.angle_beta   90.00
_cell.angle_gamma   90.00
#
_symmetry.space_group_name_H-M   'P 1'
#
loop_
_entity.id
_entity.type
_entity.pdbx_description
1 polymer ?
#
loop_
_entity_poly.entity_id
_entity_poly.type
_entity_poly.pdbx_seq_one_letter_code
_entity_poly.pdbx_strand_id
1 'polypeptide(L)'
;MTSQKKKTSQVKRKKLKLLLLVLNLVLLGLLAVFMLNRPNQSTSNKQQNQTSQSKSTAKWKTYDDPVQIPILMYHAVHVMDPSEASNANLIVAPDNFEAQIKAMVDAGYYFLTPEEAYKAFSENALPAKKVVWLTFDDGNEDFLYNCLPDSQKIQGEGNQ
;
A
#
# COMPACT_ATOMS: atom_id res chain seq x y z
N MET A 1 -5.55 -60.58 36.05
CA MET A 1 -4.52 -60.00 35.09
C MET A 1 -4.74 -58.53 34.74
N THR A 2 -5.61 -57.76 35.37
CA THR A 2 -6.01 -56.38 34.97
C THR A 2 -5.31 -55.25 35.73
N SER A 3 -4.73 -55.50 36.92
CA SER A 3 -4.11 -54.43 37.75
C SER A 3 -2.75 -53.98 37.26
N GLN A 4 -1.90 -54.88 36.71
CA GLN A 4 -0.57 -54.58 36.22
C GLN A 4 -0.59 -53.66 34.95
N LYS A 5 -1.53 -53.88 34.01
CA LYS A 5 -1.67 -53.07 32.80
C LYS A 5 -2.05 -51.60 33.08
N LYS A 6 -2.82 -51.35 34.16
CA LYS A 6 -3.24 -49.99 34.58
C LYS A 6 -2.04 -49.21 35.17
N LYS A 7 -1.16 -49.86 35.93
CA LYS A 7 0.01 -49.22 36.54
C LYS A 7 1.06 -48.78 35.52
N THR A 8 1.33 -49.60 34.50
CA THR A 8 2.24 -49.26 33.40
C THR A 8 1.74 -48.15 32.50
N SER A 9 0.43 -48.08 32.25
CA SER A 9 -0.17 -46.99 31.49
C SER A 9 -0.08 -45.66 32.21
N GLN A 10 -0.27 -45.62 33.53
CA GLN A 10 -0.14 -44.41 34.33
C GLN A 10 1.27 -43.87 34.39
N VAL A 11 2.26 -44.77 34.49
CA VAL A 11 3.70 -44.39 34.47
C VAL A 11 4.10 -43.81 33.11
N LYS A 12 3.63 -44.40 32.00
CA LYS A 12 3.87 -43.87 30.65
C LYS A 12 3.26 -42.48 30.47
N ARG A 13 2.04 -42.26 30.95
CA ARG A 13 1.37 -40.94 30.87
C ARG A 13 2.09 -39.87 31.71
N LYS A 14 2.59 -40.23 32.91
CA LYS A 14 3.40 -39.33 33.75
C LYS A 14 4.73 -38.95 33.09
N LYS A 15 5.43 -39.95 32.50
CA LYS A 15 6.68 -39.71 31.75
C LYS A 15 6.44 -38.81 30.52
N LEU A 16 5.35 -39.03 29.78
CA LEU A 16 5.00 -38.23 28.61
C LEU A 16 4.66 -36.76 29.01
N LYS A 17 3.92 -36.57 30.10
CA LYS A 17 3.62 -35.21 30.62
C LYS A 17 4.89 -34.49 31.08
N LEU A 18 5.79 -35.20 31.74
CA LEU A 18 7.10 -34.66 32.18
C LEU A 18 7.95 -34.27 30.94
N LEU A 19 7.98 -35.14 29.93
CA LEU A 19 8.72 -34.87 28.69
C LEU A 19 8.19 -33.62 27.97
N LEU A 20 6.86 -33.48 27.87
CA LEU A 20 6.21 -32.30 27.26
C LEU A 20 6.49 -31.03 28.06
N LEU A 21 6.55 -31.13 29.39
CA LEU A 21 6.84 -29.99 30.25
C LEU A 21 8.30 -29.54 30.08
N VAL A 22 9.22 -30.47 30.02
CA VAL A 22 10.66 -30.19 29.76
C VAL A 22 10.84 -29.59 28.36
N LEU A 23 10.16 -30.13 27.34
CA LEU A 23 10.22 -29.60 25.97
C LEU A 23 9.69 -28.14 25.91
N ASN A 24 8.60 -27.83 26.63
CA ASN A 24 8.07 -26.48 26.71
C ASN A 24 9.03 -25.51 27.41
N LEU A 25 9.68 -25.94 28.48
CA LEU A 25 10.69 -25.12 29.17
C LEU A 25 11.91 -24.85 28.30
N VAL A 26 12.36 -25.86 27.52
CA VAL A 26 13.46 -25.68 26.56
C VAL A 26 13.06 -24.69 25.44
N LEU A 27 11.83 -24.80 24.93
CA LEU A 27 11.32 -23.89 23.89
C LEU A 27 11.22 -22.45 24.40
N LEU A 28 10.72 -22.27 25.63
CA LEU A 28 10.68 -20.96 26.28
C LEU A 28 12.07 -20.39 26.53
N GLY A 29 13.03 -21.23 26.94
CA GLY A 29 14.43 -20.83 27.10
C GLY A 29 15.06 -20.37 25.78
N LEU A 30 14.82 -21.10 24.68
CA LEU A 30 15.30 -20.73 23.34
C LEU A 30 14.67 -19.41 22.87
N LEU A 31 13.39 -19.20 23.12
CA LEU A 31 12.70 -17.94 22.81
C LEU A 31 13.28 -16.76 23.61
N ALA A 32 13.58 -16.97 24.92
CA ALA A 32 14.21 -15.95 25.75
C ALA A 32 15.63 -15.60 25.24
N VAL A 33 16.45 -16.60 24.91
CA VAL A 33 17.79 -16.39 24.31
C VAL A 33 17.69 -15.69 22.97
N PHE A 34 16.72 -16.04 22.13
CA PHE A 34 16.50 -15.37 20.85
C PHE A 34 16.09 -13.90 21.04
N MET A 35 15.26 -13.60 22.04
CA MET A 35 14.87 -12.21 22.36
C MET A 35 16.03 -11.39 22.96
N LEU A 36 16.90 -12.02 23.76
CA LEU A 36 18.07 -11.37 24.35
C LEU A 36 19.23 -11.20 23.35
N ASN A 37 19.36 -12.12 22.41
CA ASN A 37 20.36 -12.07 21.33
C ASN A 37 19.86 -11.46 20.03
N ARG A 38 18.77 -10.68 20.07
CA ARG A 38 18.47 -9.85 18.89
C ARG A 38 19.67 -8.94 18.68
N PRO A 39 20.40 -9.07 17.55
CA PRO A 39 21.42 -8.10 17.23
C PRO A 39 20.73 -6.77 17.23
N ASN A 40 21.23 -5.87 18.04
CA ASN A 40 20.84 -4.46 18.02
C ASN A 40 21.13 -4.03 16.58
N GLN A 41 20.10 -4.05 15.73
CA GLN A 41 20.19 -3.41 14.43
C GLN A 41 20.32 -1.91 14.77
N SER A 42 21.55 -1.53 15.01
CA SER A 42 21.97 -0.16 14.78
C SER A 42 21.35 0.22 13.46
N THR A 43 20.40 1.12 13.49
CA THR A 43 19.82 1.80 12.35
C THR A 43 20.95 2.39 11.51
N SER A 44 21.59 1.53 10.70
CA SER A 44 22.23 1.98 9.50
C SER A 44 21.08 2.52 8.66
N ASN A 45 20.95 3.84 8.62
CA ASN A 45 20.14 4.58 7.66
C ASN A 45 20.53 4.12 6.24
N LYS A 46 20.03 2.96 5.82
CA LYS A 46 19.69 2.78 4.42
C LYS A 46 18.49 3.69 4.23
N GLN A 47 18.75 4.80 3.58
CA GLN A 47 17.74 5.60 2.91
C GLN A 47 16.72 4.64 2.27
N GLN A 48 15.71 4.31 3.04
CA GLN A 48 14.41 4.11 2.49
C GLN A 48 14.17 5.45 1.80
N ASN A 49 14.16 5.46 0.48
CA ASN A 49 13.55 6.52 -0.29
C ASN A 49 12.12 6.62 0.24
N GLN A 50 11.96 7.30 1.35
CA GLN A 50 10.73 7.99 1.61
C GLN A 50 10.65 8.94 0.43
N THR A 51 9.83 8.57 -0.54
CA THR A 51 9.20 9.54 -1.41
C THR A 51 8.83 10.66 -0.47
N SER A 52 9.59 11.74 -0.55
CA SER A 52 9.33 12.95 0.23
C SER A 52 7.94 13.35 -0.25
N GLN A 53 6.90 12.97 0.50
CA GLN A 53 5.64 13.66 0.41
C GLN A 53 6.02 15.10 0.71
N SER A 54 6.18 15.86 -0.34
CA SER A 54 6.22 17.30 -0.28
C SER A 54 4.95 17.66 0.47
N LYS A 55 5.12 18.07 1.73
CA LYS A 55 4.02 18.52 2.55
C LYS A 55 3.49 19.72 1.82
N SER A 56 2.46 19.50 1.00
CA SER A 56 1.83 20.54 0.20
C SER A 56 1.51 21.70 1.14
N THR A 57 2.17 22.83 0.92
CA THR A 57 1.86 24.10 1.61
C THR A 57 0.63 24.76 1.00
N ALA A 58 -0.15 24.01 0.23
CA ALA A 58 -1.36 24.48 -0.41
C ALA A 58 -2.30 25.08 0.63
N LYS A 59 -2.75 26.32 0.37
CA LYS A 59 -3.73 26.99 1.21
C LYS A 59 -5.11 26.43 0.88
N TRP A 60 -5.62 25.56 1.73
CA TRP A 60 -6.97 25.01 1.60
C TRP A 60 -8.03 26.08 1.79
N LYS A 61 -9.01 26.09 0.88
CA LYS A 61 -10.16 26.98 0.94
C LYS A 61 -11.41 26.13 1.17
N THR A 62 -12.20 26.48 2.20
CA THR A 62 -13.52 25.90 2.45
C THR A 62 -14.59 26.52 1.55
N TYR A 63 -15.62 25.77 1.29
CA TYR A 63 -16.75 26.17 0.44
C TYR A 63 -18.06 25.94 1.20
N ASP A 64 -19.07 26.78 0.92
CA ASP A 64 -20.41 26.64 1.52
C ASP A 64 -21.19 25.53 0.80
N ASP A 65 -21.09 25.46 -0.53
CA ASP A 65 -21.66 24.39 -1.34
C ASP A 65 -20.74 23.16 -1.37
N PRO A 66 -21.30 21.95 -1.50
CA PRO A 66 -20.50 20.73 -1.58
C PRO A 66 -19.48 20.77 -2.72
N VAL A 67 -18.20 20.53 -2.39
CA VAL A 67 -17.14 20.47 -3.40
C VAL A 67 -17.36 19.28 -4.33
N GLN A 68 -17.13 19.49 -5.62
CA GLN A 68 -17.15 18.43 -6.64
C GLN A 68 -15.73 18.18 -7.13
N ILE A 69 -15.29 16.93 -7.01
CA ILE A 69 -13.98 16.51 -7.41
C ILE A 69 -14.14 15.52 -8.57
N PRO A 70 -13.68 15.87 -9.79
CA PRO A 70 -13.59 14.89 -10.86
C PRO A 70 -12.68 13.73 -10.45
N ILE A 71 -13.18 12.51 -10.63
CA ILE A 71 -12.42 11.28 -10.39
C ILE A 71 -12.27 10.60 -11.74
N LEU A 72 -11.03 10.38 -12.15
CA LEU A 72 -10.69 9.63 -13.35
C LEU A 72 -10.19 8.24 -12.93
N MET A 73 -10.96 7.23 -13.32
CA MET A 73 -10.68 5.83 -13.02
C MET A 73 -9.98 5.20 -14.20
N TYR A 74 -8.82 4.64 -13.96
CA TYR A 74 -8.05 3.81 -14.90
C TYR A 74 -8.03 2.38 -14.37
N HIS A 75 -7.81 1.41 -15.28
CA HIS A 75 -7.62 0.00 -14.92
C HIS A 75 -6.22 -0.44 -15.38
N ALA A 76 -6.04 -0.69 -16.66
CA ALA A 76 -4.79 -1.13 -17.24
C ALA A 76 -4.15 -0.04 -18.13
N VAL A 77 -2.83 0.14 -18.02
CA VAL A 77 -2.05 1.09 -18.84
C VAL A 77 -0.92 0.36 -19.55
N HIS A 78 -1.25 -0.23 -20.69
CA HIS A 78 -0.29 -0.91 -21.55
C HIS A 78 -0.72 -0.86 -23.02
N VAL A 79 0.14 -1.32 -23.92
CA VAL A 79 -0.24 -1.53 -25.32
C VAL A 79 -1.11 -2.77 -25.40
N MET A 80 -2.37 -2.59 -25.79
CA MET A 80 -3.36 -3.67 -25.83
C MET A 80 -2.93 -4.80 -26.80
N ASP A 81 -2.93 -6.04 -26.32
CA ASP A 81 -2.79 -7.22 -27.16
C ASP A 81 -4.10 -7.51 -27.91
N PRO A 82 -4.07 -8.00 -29.16
CA PRO A 82 -5.28 -8.36 -29.89
C PRO A 82 -6.22 -9.35 -29.18
N SER A 83 -5.68 -10.19 -28.30
CA SER A 83 -6.47 -11.13 -27.49
C SER A 83 -7.30 -10.43 -26.40
N GLU A 84 -6.97 -9.19 -26.05
CA GLU A 84 -7.63 -8.39 -25.03
C GLU A 84 -8.76 -7.50 -25.57
N ALA A 85 -9.11 -7.63 -26.84
CA ALA A 85 -10.09 -6.78 -27.52
C ALA A 85 -11.45 -6.70 -26.80
N SER A 86 -11.85 -7.74 -26.06
CA SER A 86 -13.05 -7.71 -25.22
C SER A 86 -13.00 -6.73 -24.06
N ASN A 87 -11.79 -6.34 -23.62
CA ASN A 87 -11.52 -5.46 -22.50
C ASN A 87 -10.95 -4.10 -22.94
N ALA A 88 -11.07 -3.77 -24.22
CA ALA A 88 -10.49 -2.56 -24.80
C ALA A 88 -10.91 -1.25 -24.08
N ASN A 89 -12.08 -1.24 -23.47
CA ASN A 89 -12.58 -0.10 -22.68
C ASN A 89 -11.91 0.07 -21.31
N LEU A 90 -11.13 -0.92 -20.87
CA LEU A 90 -10.41 -0.89 -19.59
C LEU A 90 -8.90 -0.65 -19.79
N ILE A 91 -8.43 -0.61 -21.03
CA ILE A 91 -7.01 -0.51 -21.38
C ILE A 91 -6.71 0.83 -22.03
N VAL A 92 -5.73 1.54 -21.51
CA VAL A 92 -5.22 2.80 -22.09
C VAL A 92 -3.76 2.60 -22.49
N ALA A 93 -3.40 2.94 -23.72
CA ALA A 93 -2.01 2.91 -24.14
C ALA A 93 -1.17 3.93 -23.34
N PRO A 94 0.10 3.62 -22.99
CA PRO A 94 0.95 4.51 -22.18
C PRO A 94 1.08 5.92 -22.77
N ASP A 95 1.29 6.05 -24.08
CA ASP A 95 1.39 7.36 -24.74
C ASP A 95 0.09 8.18 -24.59
N ASN A 96 -1.07 7.52 -24.64
CA ASN A 96 -2.35 8.18 -24.46
C ASN A 96 -2.54 8.60 -22.99
N PHE A 97 -2.13 7.75 -22.05
CA PHE A 97 -2.16 8.08 -20.62
C PHE A 97 -1.28 9.31 -20.36
N GLU A 98 -0.03 9.30 -20.82
CA GLU A 98 0.89 10.43 -20.66
C GLU A 98 0.30 11.72 -21.25
N ALA A 99 -0.24 11.65 -22.46
CA ALA A 99 -0.86 12.82 -23.11
C ALA A 99 -2.06 13.37 -22.30
N GLN A 100 -2.87 12.49 -21.69
CA GLN A 100 -3.99 12.89 -20.83
C GLN A 100 -3.50 13.58 -19.55
N ILE A 101 -2.50 12.98 -18.88
CA ILE A 101 -1.91 13.57 -17.68
C ILE A 101 -1.30 14.93 -18.01
N LYS A 102 -0.50 15.01 -19.07
CA LYS A 102 0.10 16.27 -19.52
C LYS A 102 -0.95 17.35 -19.80
N ALA A 103 -2.01 17.02 -20.49
CA ALA A 103 -3.07 17.98 -20.78
C ALA A 103 -3.73 18.55 -19.51
N MET A 104 -3.90 17.72 -18.47
CA MET A 104 -4.41 18.17 -17.17
C MET A 104 -3.42 19.07 -16.43
N VAL A 105 -2.13 18.71 -16.44
CA VAL A 105 -1.07 19.57 -15.88
C VAL A 105 -1.02 20.92 -16.58
N ASP A 106 -1.00 20.93 -17.91
CA ASP A 106 -0.98 22.16 -18.72
C ASP A 106 -2.23 23.03 -18.51
N ALA A 107 -3.38 22.39 -18.21
CA ALA A 107 -4.59 23.07 -17.83
C ALA A 107 -4.63 23.57 -16.37
N GLY A 108 -3.58 23.30 -15.59
CA GLY A 108 -3.43 23.74 -14.20
C GLY A 108 -4.28 22.97 -13.19
N TYR A 109 -4.51 21.67 -13.44
CA TYR A 109 -5.15 20.81 -12.44
C TYR A 109 -4.15 20.41 -11.35
N TYR A 110 -4.63 20.40 -10.13
CA TYR A 110 -3.95 19.86 -8.96
C TYR A 110 -4.41 18.42 -8.75
N PHE A 111 -3.45 17.49 -8.69
CA PHE A 111 -3.73 16.07 -8.49
C PHE A 111 -3.76 15.77 -7.00
N LEU A 112 -4.92 15.33 -6.52
CA LEU A 112 -5.11 15.01 -5.11
C LEU A 112 -4.50 13.65 -4.78
N THR A 113 -3.78 13.59 -3.66
CA THR A 113 -3.48 12.31 -3.02
C THR A 113 -4.73 11.72 -2.38
N PRO A 114 -4.76 10.43 -2.02
CA PRO A 114 -5.88 9.83 -1.29
C PRO A 114 -6.23 10.57 0.00
N GLU A 115 -5.21 11.01 0.76
CA GLU A 115 -5.38 11.77 2.00
C GLU A 115 -5.98 13.16 1.74
N GLU A 116 -5.54 13.80 0.66
CA GLU A 116 -6.06 15.11 0.25
C GLU A 116 -7.50 15.00 -0.27
N ALA A 117 -7.82 13.95 -1.02
CA ALA A 117 -9.18 13.68 -1.46
C ALA A 117 -10.10 13.42 -0.26
N TYR A 118 -9.67 12.60 0.72
CA TYR A 118 -10.40 12.40 1.96
C TYR A 118 -10.63 13.72 2.71
N LYS A 119 -9.60 14.54 2.84
CA LYS A 119 -9.68 15.86 3.48
C LYS A 119 -10.66 16.76 2.73
N ALA A 120 -10.59 16.79 1.41
CA ALA A 120 -11.46 17.62 0.58
C ALA A 120 -12.94 17.30 0.80
N PHE A 121 -13.30 16.01 0.86
CA PHE A 121 -14.67 15.59 1.13
C PHE A 121 -15.09 15.80 2.59
N SER A 122 -14.20 15.53 3.56
CA SER A 122 -14.55 15.63 4.98
C SER A 122 -14.64 17.05 5.49
N GLU A 123 -13.82 17.96 4.97
CA GLU A 123 -13.76 19.37 5.38
C GLU A 123 -14.47 20.32 4.40
N ASN A 124 -15.03 19.79 3.32
CA ASN A 124 -15.63 20.59 2.22
C ASN A 124 -14.67 21.68 1.73
N ALA A 125 -13.41 21.31 1.46
CA ALA A 125 -12.34 22.25 1.14
C ALA A 125 -11.48 21.74 -0.02
N LEU A 126 -10.87 22.67 -0.77
CA LEU A 126 -9.97 22.32 -1.87
C LEU A 126 -8.64 23.07 -1.76
N PRO A 127 -7.50 22.43 -2.16
CA PRO A 127 -6.18 23.06 -2.19
C PRO A 127 -6.00 23.98 -3.41
N ALA A 128 -6.80 23.80 -4.44
CA ALA A 128 -6.76 24.59 -5.69
C ALA A 128 -8.16 24.72 -6.29
N LYS A 129 -8.31 25.65 -7.26
CA LYS A 129 -9.59 25.84 -7.98
C LYS A 129 -9.92 24.69 -8.92
N LYS A 130 -8.91 24.09 -9.52
CA LYS A 130 -9.03 22.92 -10.39
C LYS A 130 -8.33 21.76 -9.71
N VAL A 131 -9.07 20.75 -9.36
CA VAL A 131 -8.56 19.51 -8.75
C VAL A 131 -9.02 18.31 -9.56
N VAL A 132 -8.26 17.23 -9.48
CA VAL A 132 -8.61 15.94 -10.03
C VAL A 132 -8.06 14.85 -9.12
N TRP A 133 -8.76 13.73 -9.01
CA TRP A 133 -8.29 12.55 -8.33
C TRP A 133 -8.22 11.40 -9.31
N LEU A 134 -7.04 10.77 -9.41
CA LEU A 134 -6.84 9.58 -10.25
C LEU A 134 -6.95 8.34 -9.38
N THR A 135 -7.70 7.36 -9.85
CA THR A 135 -7.77 6.02 -9.25
C THR A 135 -7.35 4.98 -10.27
N PHE A 136 -6.74 3.90 -9.80
CA PHE A 136 -6.32 2.76 -10.60
C PHE A 136 -6.89 1.52 -9.95
N ASP A 137 -7.88 0.92 -10.62
CA ASP A 137 -8.61 -0.22 -10.10
C ASP A 137 -7.92 -1.54 -10.51
N ASP A 138 -8.32 -2.64 -9.88
CA ASP A 138 -7.85 -4.02 -10.13
C ASP A 138 -6.38 -4.30 -9.75
N GLY A 139 -5.58 -3.31 -9.39
CA GLY A 139 -4.18 -3.50 -8.95
C GLY A 139 -3.29 -4.13 -10.02
N ASN A 140 -3.49 -3.78 -11.30
CA ASN A 140 -2.69 -4.28 -12.40
C ASN A 140 -1.21 -3.92 -12.21
N GLU A 141 -0.32 -4.86 -12.54
CA GLU A 141 1.13 -4.71 -12.35
C GLU A 141 1.72 -3.60 -13.24
N ASP A 142 1.13 -3.35 -14.39
CA ASP A 142 1.51 -2.31 -15.34
C ASP A 142 1.42 -0.89 -14.76
N PHE A 143 0.57 -0.67 -13.75
CA PHE A 143 0.54 0.58 -13.00
C PHE A 143 1.91 0.94 -12.41
N LEU A 144 2.62 -0.04 -11.85
CA LEU A 144 3.94 0.18 -11.24
C LEU A 144 5.00 0.59 -12.26
N TYR A 145 4.93 0.05 -13.48
CA TYR A 145 5.96 0.26 -14.50
C TYR A 145 5.64 1.41 -15.45
N ASN A 146 4.37 1.59 -15.78
CA ASN A 146 3.94 2.52 -16.81
C ASN A 146 3.37 3.83 -16.26
N CYS A 147 2.75 3.82 -15.07
CA CYS A 147 2.09 5.01 -14.54
C CYS A 147 2.93 5.77 -13.52
N LEU A 148 3.56 5.08 -12.54
CA LEU A 148 4.27 5.76 -11.46
C LEU A 148 5.44 6.62 -11.93
N PRO A 149 6.34 6.18 -12.83
CA PRO A 149 7.48 7.01 -13.25
C PRO A 149 7.04 8.31 -13.91
N ASP A 150 6.04 8.25 -14.77
CA ASP A 150 5.62 9.37 -15.58
C ASP A 150 4.70 10.33 -14.84
N SER A 151 3.77 9.82 -14.04
CA SER A 151 2.94 10.64 -13.16
C SER A 151 3.77 11.38 -12.11
N GLN A 152 4.84 10.78 -11.59
CA GLN A 152 5.74 11.45 -10.64
C GLN A 152 6.59 12.53 -11.30
N LYS A 153 7.09 12.31 -12.51
CA LYS A 153 7.82 13.32 -13.28
C LYS A 153 6.95 14.54 -13.55
N ILE A 154 5.72 14.31 -14.00
CA ILE A 154 4.80 15.39 -14.37
C ILE A 154 4.35 16.19 -13.14
N GLN A 155 4.15 15.55 -11.98
CA GLN A 155 3.84 16.26 -10.73
C GLN A 155 5.02 17.10 -10.19
N GLY A 156 6.26 16.65 -10.42
CA GLY A 156 7.47 17.39 -10.03
C GLY A 156 7.64 18.70 -10.78
N GLU A 157 7.22 18.76 -12.04
CA GLU A 157 7.34 19.94 -12.89
C GLU A 157 6.18 20.95 -12.73
N GLY A 158 5.01 20.47 -12.33
CA GLY A 158 3.81 21.30 -12.22
C GLY A 158 3.63 22.06 -10.88
N ASN A 159 4.45 21.74 -9.86
CA ASN A 159 4.35 22.32 -8.52
C ASN A 159 5.53 23.25 -8.16
N GLN A 160 6.27 23.77 -9.14
CA GLN A 160 7.29 24.81 -8.94
C GLN A 160 6.71 26.22 -9.04
#